data_8f6edf01038c02261bb40e701a33dd3d
#
_entry.id   8f6edf01038c02261bb40e701a33dd3d
#
_cell.length_a   1.000
_cell.length_b   1.000
_cell.length_c   1.000
_cell.angle_alpha   90.00
_cell.angle_beta   90.00
_cell.angle_gamma   90.00
#
_symmetry.space_group_name_H-M   'P 1'
#
loop_
_entity.id
_entity.type
_entity.pdbx_description
1 polymer ?
#
loop_
_entity_poly.entity_id
_entity_poly.type
_entity_poly.pdbx_seq_one_letter_code
_entity_poly.pdbx_strand_id
1 'polypeptide(L)'
;GEFPTVSFEELFQGTRAIAWEDYLPRDAAFPVKGYSISSQLHSVPACQSIIKKAMVERLKSRYRMEQFPETGTKYQVRFSIFKDRAAICLDTSGEGLYKRGYRAVGVEAPLRETLAAAMVLLSRYRGKDPFCDPFCGSGTIPIEAALIAKNRAPGLDRSFDARSEEHT
;
A
#
# COMPACT_ATOMS: atom_id res chain seq x y z
N GLY A 1 -1.70 12.17 -6.89
CA GLY A 1 -2.21 13.54 -7.06
C GLY A 1 -3.29 13.85 -6.04
N GLU A 2 -3.47 15.15 -5.75
CA GLU A 2 -4.52 15.63 -4.86
C GLU A 2 -5.34 16.73 -5.56
N PHE A 3 -6.66 16.71 -5.39
CA PHE A 3 -7.56 17.71 -5.97
C PHE A 3 -8.89 17.76 -5.21
N PRO A 4 -9.63 18.90 -5.22
CA PRO A 4 -10.97 19.00 -4.67
C PRO A 4 -11.94 18.16 -5.51
N THR A 5 -12.94 17.55 -4.88
CA THR A 5 -13.97 16.76 -5.57
C THR A 5 -15.26 16.69 -4.77
N VAL A 6 -16.34 17.24 -5.30
CA VAL A 6 -17.69 17.17 -4.73
C VAL A 6 -18.64 16.36 -5.61
N SER A 7 -18.20 16.05 -6.85
CA SER A 7 -19.00 15.30 -7.83
C SER A 7 -18.16 14.19 -8.49
N PHE A 8 -18.85 13.19 -9.07
CA PHE A 8 -18.19 12.14 -9.84
C PHE A 8 -17.50 12.67 -11.10
N GLU A 9 -18.00 13.75 -11.68
CA GLU A 9 -17.36 14.40 -12.83
C GLU A 9 -16.01 15.02 -12.43
N GLU A 10 -15.98 15.76 -11.32
CA GLU A 10 -14.71 16.31 -10.79
C GLU A 10 -13.71 15.22 -10.43
N LEU A 11 -14.19 14.12 -9.81
CA LEU A 11 -13.35 12.96 -9.50
C LEU A 11 -12.78 12.35 -10.79
N PHE A 12 -13.60 12.23 -11.84
CA PHE A 12 -13.17 11.71 -13.13
C PHE A 12 -12.13 12.62 -13.78
N GLN A 13 -12.39 13.90 -13.90
CA GLN A 13 -11.50 14.86 -14.56
C GLN A 13 -10.19 15.04 -13.79
N GLY A 14 -10.24 15.15 -12.46
CA GLY A 14 -9.04 15.22 -11.62
C GLY A 14 -8.17 13.96 -11.73
N THR A 15 -8.78 12.79 -11.75
CA THR A 15 -8.06 11.53 -11.95
C THR A 15 -7.44 11.44 -13.35
N ARG A 16 -8.20 11.84 -14.38
CA ARG A 16 -7.73 11.84 -15.77
C ARG A 16 -6.60 12.83 -16.03
N ALA A 17 -6.53 13.93 -15.27
CA ALA A 17 -5.47 14.91 -15.38
C ALA A 17 -4.10 14.40 -14.93
N ILE A 18 -4.04 13.37 -14.08
CA ILE A 18 -2.78 12.77 -13.64
C ILE A 18 -2.09 12.06 -14.83
N ALA A 19 -0.78 12.25 -14.97
CA ALA A 19 0.03 11.62 -16.02
C ALA A 19 0.34 10.17 -15.69
N TRP A 20 -0.67 9.30 -15.79
CA TRP A 20 -0.54 7.87 -15.46
C TRP A 20 0.47 7.12 -16.33
N GLU A 21 0.68 7.57 -17.56
CA GLU A 21 1.64 7.04 -18.51
C GLU A 21 3.09 7.12 -18.05
N ASP A 22 3.40 8.00 -17.09
CA ASP A 22 4.75 8.13 -16.52
C ASP A 22 5.05 7.02 -15.48
N TYR A 23 4.01 6.32 -15.02
CA TYR A 23 4.10 5.34 -13.92
C TYR A 23 3.62 3.95 -14.30
N LEU A 24 2.74 3.83 -15.29
CA LEU A 24 2.06 2.60 -15.64
C LEU A 24 2.38 2.19 -17.08
N PRO A 25 3.00 1.03 -17.31
CA PRO A 25 3.24 0.49 -18.65
C PRO A 25 1.94 0.14 -19.37
N ARG A 26 2.05 -0.19 -20.66
CA ARG A 26 0.90 -0.42 -21.56
C ARG A 26 0.00 -1.59 -21.19
N ASP A 27 0.50 -2.51 -20.42
CA ASP A 27 -0.18 -3.74 -19.99
C ASP A 27 -0.45 -3.81 -18.48
N ALA A 28 -0.13 -2.74 -17.73
CA ALA A 28 -0.26 -2.69 -16.28
C ALA A 28 -1.65 -3.09 -15.79
N ALA A 29 -1.72 -3.97 -14.80
CA ALA A 29 -2.95 -4.24 -14.07
C ALA A 29 -3.03 -3.32 -12.84
N PHE A 30 -4.03 -2.45 -12.74
CA PHE A 30 -4.14 -1.48 -11.66
C PHE A 30 -5.48 -1.55 -10.91
N PRO A 31 -5.60 -2.46 -9.95
CA PRO A 31 -6.75 -2.47 -9.05
C PRO A 31 -6.82 -1.19 -8.21
N VAL A 32 -8.01 -0.64 -8.07
CA VAL A 32 -8.27 0.59 -7.31
C VAL A 32 -8.91 0.23 -5.98
N LYS A 33 -8.33 0.67 -4.86
CA LYS A 33 -8.88 0.50 -3.51
C LYS A 33 -8.79 1.82 -2.75
N GLY A 34 -9.75 2.06 -1.85
CA GLY A 34 -9.71 3.25 -1.03
C GLY A 34 -10.92 3.41 -0.15
N TYR A 35 -11.10 4.62 0.37
CA TYR A 35 -12.20 4.97 1.25
C TYR A 35 -12.64 6.43 1.04
N SER A 36 -13.85 6.72 1.48
CA SER A 36 -14.38 8.08 1.53
C SER A 36 -14.99 8.35 2.91
N ILE A 37 -14.61 9.46 3.52
CA ILE A 37 -15.04 9.87 4.86
C ILE A 37 -15.42 11.34 4.84
N SER A 38 -16.55 11.66 5.46
CA SER A 38 -17.04 13.05 5.61
C SER A 38 -17.04 13.83 4.28
N SER A 39 -17.51 13.18 3.20
CA SER A 39 -17.50 13.71 1.84
C SER A 39 -18.81 13.44 1.13
N GLN A 40 -19.17 14.25 0.14
CA GLN A 40 -20.37 14.07 -0.68
C GLN A 40 -20.32 12.76 -1.47
N LEU A 41 -19.15 12.37 -1.95
CA LEU A 41 -18.92 11.09 -2.64
C LEU A 41 -18.73 9.93 -1.64
N HIS A 42 -19.83 9.47 -1.03
CA HIS A 42 -19.79 8.43 -0.01
C HIS A 42 -19.79 6.98 -0.54
N SER A 43 -20.16 6.76 -1.82
CA SER A 43 -20.16 5.42 -2.42
C SER A 43 -18.76 5.00 -2.86
N VAL A 44 -18.05 4.25 -2.02
CA VAL A 44 -16.70 3.72 -2.33
C VAL A 44 -16.67 2.91 -3.65
N PRO A 45 -17.62 1.98 -3.92
CA PRO A 45 -17.62 1.24 -5.18
C PRO A 45 -17.78 2.15 -6.41
N ALA A 46 -18.62 3.19 -6.32
CA ALA A 46 -18.80 4.15 -7.40
C ALA A 46 -17.51 4.94 -7.64
N CYS A 47 -16.86 5.44 -6.58
CA CYS A 47 -15.58 6.12 -6.69
C CYS A 47 -14.51 5.23 -7.34
N GLN A 48 -14.41 3.97 -6.93
CA GLN A 48 -13.48 3.00 -7.54
C GLN A 48 -13.71 2.85 -9.04
N SER A 49 -14.96 2.71 -9.46
CA SER A 49 -15.33 2.56 -10.87
C SER A 49 -15.00 3.82 -11.68
N ILE A 50 -15.28 5.00 -11.15
CA ILE A 50 -14.99 6.29 -11.80
C ILE A 50 -13.49 6.51 -11.94
N ILE A 51 -12.71 6.30 -10.88
CA ILE A 51 -11.25 6.40 -10.91
C ILE A 51 -10.68 5.43 -11.94
N LYS A 52 -11.10 4.16 -11.90
CA LYS A 52 -10.67 3.14 -12.86
C LYS A 52 -10.95 3.57 -14.29
N LYS A 53 -12.17 4.02 -14.59
CA LYS A 53 -12.57 4.50 -15.91
C LYS A 53 -11.70 5.67 -16.38
N ALA A 54 -11.48 6.67 -15.53
CA ALA A 54 -10.67 7.84 -15.87
C ALA A 54 -9.22 7.47 -16.20
N MET A 55 -8.62 6.55 -15.44
CA MET A 55 -7.27 6.04 -15.69
C MET A 55 -7.20 5.29 -17.04
N VAL A 56 -8.14 4.37 -17.28
CA VAL A 56 -8.20 3.61 -18.53
C VAL A 56 -8.35 4.55 -19.73
N GLU A 57 -9.24 5.54 -19.68
CA GLU A 57 -9.42 6.50 -20.77
C GLU A 57 -8.15 7.33 -21.04
N ARG A 58 -7.45 7.76 -19.97
CA ARG A 58 -6.17 8.46 -20.10
C ARG A 58 -5.13 7.60 -20.79
N LEU A 59 -4.92 6.37 -20.29
CA LEU A 59 -3.91 5.45 -20.80
C LEU A 59 -4.21 5.03 -22.24
N LYS A 60 -5.47 4.72 -22.56
CA LYS A 60 -5.91 4.43 -23.95
C LYS A 60 -5.56 5.57 -24.90
N SER A 61 -5.87 6.79 -24.51
CA SER A 61 -5.57 7.99 -25.32
C SER A 61 -4.08 8.18 -25.53
N ARG A 62 -3.28 8.02 -24.47
CA ARG A 62 -1.83 8.22 -24.52
C ARG A 62 -1.09 7.12 -25.27
N TYR A 63 -1.48 5.89 -25.04
CA TYR A 63 -0.88 4.72 -25.70
C TYR A 63 -1.47 4.41 -27.08
N ARG A 64 -2.52 5.13 -27.50
CA ARG A 64 -3.25 4.93 -28.77
C ARG A 64 -3.77 3.49 -28.91
N MET A 65 -4.44 3.02 -27.86
CA MET A 65 -4.99 1.65 -27.78
C MET A 65 -6.51 1.70 -27.70
N GLU A 66 -7.18 0.77 -28.37
CA GLU A 66 -8.64 0.62 -28.28
C GLU A 66 -9.07 -0.06 -26.98
N GLN A 67 -8.26 -1.01 -26.50
CA GLN A 67 -8.49 -1.73 -25.26
C GLN A 67 -7.21 -1.71 -24.42
N PHE A 68 -7.38 -1.62 -23.10
CA PHE A 68 -6.28 -1.71 -22.15
C PHE A 68 -6.27 -3.14 -21.56
N PRO A 69 -5.25 -3.98 -21.80
CA PRO A 69 -5.32 -5.42 -21.57
C PRO A 69 -5.23 -5.83 -20.09
N GLU A 70 -4.57 -5.04 -19.23
CA GLU A 70 -4.36 -5.34 -17.80
C GLU A 70 -3.78 -6.74 -17.52
N THR A 71 -2.86 -7.18 -18.36
CA THR A 71 -2.26 -8.52 -18.28
C THR A 71 -0.87 -8.55 -17.65
N GLY A 72 -0.27 -7.37 -17.46
CA GLY A 72 1.08 -7.20 -16.94
C GLY A 72 1.15 -7.09 -15.41
N THR A 73 2.23 -6.48 -14.94
CA THR A 73 2.51 -6.27 -13.52
C THR A 73 1.41 -5.48 -12.82
N LYS A 74 1.12 -5.86 -11.59
CA LYS A 74 0.08 -5.25 -10.77
C LYS A 74 0.57 -4.02 -10.03
N TYR A 75 -0.06 -2.89 -10.29
CA TYR A 75 0.17 -1.61 -9.61
C TYR A 75 -1.05 -1.27 -8.76
N GLN A 76 -0.96 -1.38 -7.45
CA GLN A 76 -2.07 -1.09 -6.57
C GLN A 76 -2.31 0.42 -6.50
N VAL A 77 -3.45 0.89 -6.99
CA VAL A 77 -3.89 2.29 -6.84
C VAL A 77 -4.70 2.40 -5.55
N ARG A 78 -4.36 3.41 -4.73
CA ARG A 78 -5.11 3.75 -3.53
C ARG A 78 -5.68 5.15 -3.63
N PHE A 79 -6.92 5.32 -3.19
CA PHE A 79 -7.53 6.64 -3.05
C PHE A 79 -8.07 6.86 -1.65
N SER A 80 -8.09 8.10 -1.24
CA SER A 80 -8.84 8.57 -0.09
C SER A 80 -9.59 9.84 -0.46
N ILE A 81 -10.87 9.91 -0.09
CA ILE A 81 -11.64 11.15 -0.19
C ILE A 81 -11.99 11.57 1.23
N PHE A 82 -11.54 12.75 1.62
CA PHE A 82 -11.76 13.29 2.94
C PHE A 82 -12.12 14.77 2.84
N LYS A 83 -13.27 15.15 3.40
CA LYS A 83 -13.79 16.52 3.34
C LYS A 83 -13.76 17.08 1.91
N ASP A 84 -14.31 16.32 0.96
CA ASP A 84 -14.41 16.68 -0.45
C ASP A 84 -13.06 16.96 -1.15
N ARG A 85 -11.99 16.35 -0.67
CA ARG A 85 -10.67 16.31 -1.32
C ARG A 85 -10.27 14.87 -1.58
N ALA A 86 -9.95 14.59 -2.83
CA ALA A 86 -9.41 13.30 -3.24
C ALA A 86 -7.88 13.33 -3.25
N ALA A 87 -7.27 12.29 -2.68
CA ALA A 87 -5.86 11.96 -2.85
C ALA A 87 -5.77 10.58 -3.53
N ILE A 88 -5.02 10.49 -4.63
CA ILE A 88 -4.80 9.25 -5.38
C ILE A 88 -3.30 8.96 -5.43
N CYS A 89 -2.91 7.75 -5.02
CA CYS A 89 -1.52 7.32 -4.89
C CYS A 89 -1.33 5.93 -5.51
N LEU A 90 -0.11 5.65 -5.97
CA LEU A 90 0.34 4.28 -6.22
C LEU A 90 0.91 3.71 -4.92
N ASP A 91 0.49 2.49 -4.57
CA ASP A 91 1.05 1.76 -3.44
C ASP A 91 2.26 0.94 -3.92
N THR A 92 3.43 1.41 -3.54
CA THR A 92 4.71 0.80 -3.90
C THR A 92 5.19 -0.24 -2.89
N SER A 93 4.47 -0.37 -1.78
CA SER A 93 4.85 -1.26 -0.67
C SER A 93 4.51 -2.73 -0.92
N GLY A 94 3.46 -3.01 -1.71
CA GLY A 94 2.91 -4.33 -1.87
C GLY A 94 2.19 -4.82 -0.61
N GLU A 95 2.65 -5.91 -0.02
CA GLU A 95 2.10 -6.41 1.23
C GLU A 95 2.28 -5.43 2.39
N GLY A 96 1.38 -5.51 3.38
CA GLY A 96 1.43 -4.61 4.54
C GLY A 96 2.80 -4.60 5.23
N LEU A 97 3.28 -3.42 5.63
CA LEU A 97 4.62 -3.22 6.21
C LEU A 97 4.85 -4.00 7.52
N TYR A 98 3.78 -4.45 8.18
CA TYR A 98 3.90 -5.33 9.35
C TYR A 98 4.48 -6.71 8.97
N LYS A 99 4.30 -7.18 7.72
CA LYS A 99 4.92 -8.41 7.24
C LYS A 99 6.40 -8.16 6.95
N ARG A 100 7.26 -8.58 7.85
CA ARG A 100 8.71 -8.36 7.80
C ARG A 100 9.47 -9.31 6.86
N GLY A 101 8.81 -10.39 6.41
CA GLY A 101 9.43 -11.42 5.57
C GLY A 101 10.13 -12.54 6.34
N TYR A 102 10.27 -12.45 7.66
CA TYR A 102 10.98 -13.49 8.43
C TYR A 102 10.13 -14.71 8.83
N ARG A 103 8.82 -14.67 8.62
CA ARG A 103 7.94 -15.79 8.93
C ARG A 103 7.88 -16.77 7.76
N ALA A 104 8.49 -17.95 7.93
CA ALA A 104 8.42 -19.02 6.95
C ALA A 104 7.08 -19.79 6.99
N VAL A 105 6.42 -19.85 8.17
CA VAL A 105 5.16 -20.58 8.38
C VAL A 105 4.15 -19.64 9.03
N GLY A 106 2.92 -19.63 8.48
CA GLY A 106 1.82 -18.88 9.06
C GLY A 106 1.34 -19.55 10.35
N VAL A 107 1.21 -18.76 11.41
CA VAL A 107 0.56 -19.15 12.67
C VAL A 107 -0.81 -18.52 12.70
N GLU A 108 -1.80 -19.19 13.28
CA GLU A 108 -3.14 -18.64 13.40
C GLU A 108 -3.13 -17.37 14.29
N ALA A 109 -3.66 -16.27 13.76
CA ALA A 109 -3.80 -14.97 14.44
C ALA A 109 -2.55 -14.46 15.22
N PRO A 110 -1.36 -14.36 14.60
CA PRO A 110 -0.18 -13.89 15.29
C PRO A 110 -0.28 -12.40 15.63
N LEU A 111 0.43 -11.97 16.69
CA LEU A 111 0.62 -10.55 16.97
C LEU A 111 1.30 -9.87 15.75
N ARG A 112 0.80 -8.71 15.35
CA ARG A 112 1.43 -7.96 14.25
C ARG A 112 2.81 -7.48 14.66
N GLU A 113 3.78 -7.65 13.78
CA GLU A 113 5.19 -7.32 14.00
C GLU A 113 5.39 -5.84 14.37
N THR A 114 4.66 -4.94 13.72
CA THR A 114 4.70 -3.50 14.04
C THR A 114 4.20 -3.20 15.44
N LEU A 115 3.19 -3.93 15.93
CA LEU A 115 2.68 -3.77 17.29
C LEU A 115 3.69 -4.32 18.31
N ALA A 116 4.27 -5.50 18.04
CA ALA A 116 5.34 -6.05 18.88
C ALA A 116 6.54 -5.10 18.98
N ALA A 117 7.00 -4.55 17.86
CA ALA A 117 8.07 -3.56 17.84
C ALA A 117 7.71 -2.31 18.68
N ALA A 118 6.48 -1.81 18.56
CA ALA A 118 6.02 -0.67 19.36
C ALA A 118 6.04 -0.99 20.86
N MET A 119 5.61 -2.18 21.28
CA MET A 119 5.65 -2.62 22.69
C MET A 119 7.09 -2.66 23.21
N VAL A 120 8.03 -3.22 22.43
CA VAL A 120 9.45 -3.25 22.80
C VAL A 120 10.02 -1.84 22.93
N LEU A 121 9.73 -0.94 21.99
CA LEU A 121 10.19 0.46 22.05
C LEU A 121 9.59 1.20 23.24
N LEU A 122 8.31 0.99 23.56
CA LEU A 122 7.65 1.60 24.73
C LEU A 122 8.24 1.09 26.05
N SER A 123 8.73 -0.16 26.12
CA SER A 123 9.44 -0.69 27.28
C SER A 123 10.83 -0.06 27.48
N ARG A 124 11.28 0.79 26.55
CA ARG A 124 12.61 1.41 26.51
C ARG A 124 13.77 0.40 26.42
N TYR A 125 13.51 -0.82 25.97
CA TYR A 125 14.54 -1.81 25.74
C TYR A 125 15.55 -1.32 24.68
N ARG A 126 16.84 -1.46 24.95
CA ARG A 126 17.94 -0.98 24.10
C ARG A 126 18.95 -2.08 23.74
N GLY A 127 18.64 -3.34 24.00
CA GLY A 127 19.51 -4.46 23.67
C GLY A 127 20.68 -4.68 24.60
N LYS A 128 20.73 -3.97 25.74
CA LYS A 128 21.83 -4.11 26.72
C LYS A 128 21.47 -5.01 27.88
N ASP A 129 20.19 -5.14 28.17
CA ASP A 129 19.66 -5.92 29.28
C ASP A 129 19.12 -7.26 28.80
N PRO A 130 19.05 -8.30 29.65
CA PRO A 130 18.35 -9.53 29.33
C PRO A 130 16.88 -9.25 28.98
N PHE A 131 16.39 -9.89 27.90
CA PHE A 131 14.99 -9.79 27.47
C PHE A 131 14.30 -11.14 27.69
N CYS A 132 13.16 -11.14 28.37
CA CYS A 132 12.38 -12.34 28.63
C CYS A 132 10.92 -12.11 28.23
N ASP A 133 10.35 -13.02 27.47
CA ASP A 133 8.93 -13.10 27.15
C ASP A 133 8.42 -14.50 27.57
N PRO A 134 7.80 -14.62 28.76
CA PRO A 134 7.37 -15.93 29.28
C PRO A 134 6.18 -16.52 28.52
N PHE A 135 5.51 -15.77 27.66
CA PHE A 135 4.36 -16.18 26.87
C PHE A 135 4.56 -15.94 25.38
N CYS A 136 5.78 -16.16 24.90
CA CYS A 136 6.26 -15.73 23.58
C CYS A 136 5.44 -16.23 22.38
N GLY A 137 4.68 -17.29 22.51
CA GLY A 137 3.88 -17.87 21.41
C GLY A 137 4.73 -18.13 20.15
N SER A 138 4.41 -17.42 19.07
CA SER A 138 5.18 -17.50 17.81
C SER A 138 6.52 -16.72 17.82
N GLY A 139 6.91 -16.17 18.96
CA GLY A 139 8.17 -15.45 19.12
C GLY A 139 8.20 -14.03 18.53
N THR A 140 7.05 -13.43 18.21
CA THR A 140 7.03 -12.11 17.54
C THR A 140 7.72 -11.02 18.37
N ILE A 141 7.42 -10.93 19.68
CA ILE A 141 8.01 -9.92 20.56
C ILE A 141 9.52 -10.11 20.72
N PRO A 142 10.05 -11.33 21.06
CA PRO A 142 11.49 -11.52 21.17
C PRO A 142 12.24 -11.36 19.84
N ILE A 143 11.62 -11.68 18.69
CA ILE A 143 12.24 -11.43 17.37
C ILE A 143 12.38 -9.92 17.13
N GLU A 144 11.33 -9.12 17.35
CA GLU A 144 11.40 -7.66 17.22
C GLU A 144 12.38 -7.04 18.22
N ALA A 145 12.45 -7.55 19.45
CA ALA A 145 13.46 -7.13 20.44
C ALA A 145 14.90 -7.43 19.93
N ALA A 146 15.13 -8.60 19.35
CA ALA A 146 16.43 -8.95 18.79
C ALA A 146 16.81 -8.07 17.57
N LEU A 147 15.86 -7.72 16.71
CA LEU A 147 16.08 -6.80 15.60
C LEU A 147 16.49 -5.40 16.12
N ILE A 148 15.78 -4.89 17.13
CA ILE A 148 16.09 -3.61 17.77
C ILE A 148 17.48 -3.66 18.43
N ALA A 149 17.78 -4.71 19.19
CA ALA A 149 19.07 -4.88 19.87
C ALA A 149 20.26 -4.91 18.90
N LYS A 150 20.08 -5.56 17.73
CA LYS A 150 21.07 -5.67 16.66
C LYS A 150 21.10 -4.47 15.72
N ASN A 151 20.26 -3.46 15.95
CA ASN A 151 20.06 -2.34 15.04
C ASN A 151 19.82 -2.80 13.58
N ARG A 152 19.09 -3.90 13.40
CA ARG A 152 18.75 -4.45 12.10
C ARG A 152 17.46 -3.83 11.60
N ALA A 153 17.50 -3.24 10.39
CA ALA A 153 16.31 -2.64 9.79
C ALA A 153 15.22 -3.72 9.56
N PRO A 154 13.96 -3.44 9.95
CA PRO A 154 12.86 -4.34 9.66
C PRO A 154 12.58 -4.38 8.15
N GLY A 155 12.27 -5.55 7.62
CA GLY A 155 11.89 -5.69 6.22
C GLY A 155 13.05 -5.87 5.23
N LEU A 156 14.27 -6.15 5.70
CA LEU A 156 15.39 -6.54 4.82
C LEU A 156 15.08 -7.85 4.05
N ASP A 157 14.27 -8.72 4.65
CA ASP A 157 13.94 -10.03 4.08
C ASP A 157 12.59 -10.01 3.32
N ARG A 158 12.04 -8.80 3.00
CA ARG A 158 10.81 -8.66 2.22
C ARG A 158 11.08 -8.04 0.85
N SER A 159 10.23 -8.35 -0.12
CA SER A 159 10.14 -7.63 -1.39
C SER A 159 9.16 -6.46 -1.30
N PHE A 160 9.38 -5.45 -2.15
CA PHE A 160 8.49 -4.32 -2.37
C PHE A 160 8.05 -4.34 -3.83
N ASP A 161 6.81 -3.99 -4.12
CA ASP A 161 6.28 -4.00 -5.50
C ASP A 161 7.08 -3.05 -6.42
N ALA A 162 7.60 -1.93 -5.89
CA ALA A 162 8.44 -1.00 -6.64
C ALA A 162 9.83 -1.55 -7.03
N ARG A 163 10.26 -2.67 -6.45
CA ARG A 163 11.59 -3.26 -6.67
C ARG A 163 11.62 -4.29 -7.80
N SER A 164 10.47 -4.71 -8.28
CA SER A 164 10.36 -5.80 -9.28
C SER A 164 10.82 -5.41 -10.69
N GLU A 165 11.08 -4.14 -10.96
CA GLU A 165 11.38 -3.65 -12.33
C GLU A 165 12.87 -3.33 -12.59
N GLU A 166 13.74 -3.31 -11.57
CA GLU A 166 15.15 -2.94 -11.73
C GLU A 166 16.11 -4.12 -12.01
N HIS A 167 15.62 -5.35 -12.14
CA HIS A 167 16.46 -6.54 -12.29
C HIS A 167 16.03 -7.46 -13.45
N THR A 168 15.79 -6.89 -14.62
CA THR A 168 15.73 -7.67 -15.87
C THR A 168 16.65 -7.06 -16.91
#